data_65db1f79697adafaa3c92817c1fe93dd
#
_entry.id   65db1f79697adafaa3c92817c1fe93dd
#
_cell.length_a   1.000
_cell.length_b   1.000
_cell.length_c   1.000
_cell.angle_alpha   90.00
_cell.angle_beta   90.00
_cell.angle_gamma   90.00
#
_symmetry.space_group_name_H-M   'P 1'
#
loop_
_entity.id
_entity.type
_entity.pdbx_description
1 polymer ?
#
loop_
_entity_poly.entity_id
_entity_poly.type
_entity_poly.pdbx_seq_one_letter_code
_entity_poly.pdbx_strand_id
1 'polypeptide(L)'
;MAKRKRVVLAFSGGLDTSVILKWLQTELGYEVVCFTADLGQGDELAAARDKALLLGIKPEHIFIEDLTEEFVKDYVFPMFRCNTVYEGQYLLGTSIARPLISKRLIEIAGIVGADSISHGATGKGNDQVRFELAAYSLNPDIKIIAPWRQWNLSSRTKLIDFAEKHQIPIAANKVGEPPFSVDANLLHTSSEGLILEDPANEAPEYVYQRTNSPEKAPDKPDYISVCFNNGDPIKIDEKDYSPANLLKILNDFGKLHGIGRLDLVENRFVGMKSRGIYETPGGSILMQAHRAIESLTLDSGSAHLKDDIMPRYAELIYNGLWFTPERDLLQTLIDKSQDCVEGTVKLKLYKGNVSVVGRSSPKSLYSKKLVTFEDDKGYYNQSDAEGFIKLNALRLRELARRGKED
;
A
#
# COMPACT_ATOMS: atom_id res chain seq x y z
N MET A 1 39.35 16.93 17.10
CA MET A 1 38.86 15.57 16.81
C MET A 1 38.05 15.66 15.55
N ALA A 2 38.32 14.85 14.53
CA ALA A 2 37.45 14.81 13.33
C ALA A 2 36.04 14.38 13.75
N LYS A 3 35.04 15.14 13.33
CA LYS A 3 33.62 14.82 13.57
C LYS A 3 33.35 13.41 13.01
N ARG A 4 32.95 12.44 13.87
CA ARG A 4 32.58 11.10 13.38
C ARG A 4 31.47 11.25 12.36
N LYS A 5 31.57 10.57 11.24
CA LYS A 5 30.49 10.49 10.24
C LYS A 5 29.30 9.79 10.87
N ARG A 6 28.10 10.32 10.68
CA ARG A 6 26.88 9.79 11.26
C ARG A 6 25.93 9.32 10.17
N VAL A 7 25.26 8.18 10.38
CA VAL A 7 24.28 7.59 9.47
C VAL A 7 22.99 7.25 10.21
N VAL A 8 21.84 7.55 9.60
CA VAL A 8 20.54 7.08 10.09
C VAL A 8 20.16 5.80 9.35
N LEU A 9 19.96 4.73 10.09
CA LEU A 9 19.63 3.41 9.57
C LEU A 9 18.14 3.12 9.77
N ALA A 10 17.41 2.76 8.69
CA ALA A 10 16.11 2.11 8.78
C ALA A 10 16.30 0.73 9.43
N PHE A 11 15.91 0.60 10.69
CA PHE A 11 16.21 -0.54 11.55
C PHE A 11 14.96 -1.29 11.96
N SER A 12 14.81 -2.53 11.53
CA SER A 12 13.69 -3.40 11.89
C SER A 12 13.98 -4.33 13.08
N GLY A 13 15.23 -4.40 13.55
CA GLY A 13 15.64 -5.40 14.54
C GLY A 13 15.83 -6.82 14.00
N GLY A 14 15.54 -7.05 12.71
CA GLY A 14 15.78 -8.32 12.03
C GLY A 14 17.27 -8.64 11.87
N LEU A 15 17.59 -9.85 11.38
CA LEU A 15 18.99 -10.27 11.17
C LEU A 15 19.72 -9.30 10.25
N ASP A 16 19.16 -9.01 9.09
CA ASP A 16 19.80 -8.20 8.06
C ASP A 16 20.15 -6.80 8.55
N THR A 17 19.17 -6.09 9.16
CA THR A 17 19.41 -4.74 9.68
C THR A 17 20.34 -4.70 10.88
N SER A 18 20.40 -5.78 11.68
CA SER A 18 21.35 -5.90 12.79
C SER A 18 22.79 -6.12 12.30
N VAL A 19 22.96 -6.93 11.25
CA VAL A 19 24.25 -7.09 10.57
C VAL A 19 24.69 -5.77 9.94
N ILE A 20 23.78 -5.07 9.25
CA ILE A 20 24.03 -3.76 8.64
C ILE A 20 24.48 -2.75 9.71
N LEU A 21 23.79 -2.67 10.84
CA LEU A 21 24.16 -1.79 11.95
C LEU A 21 25.61 -2.03 12.36
N LYS A 22 25.97 -3.30 12.60
CA LYS A 22 27.30 -3.67 13.06
C LYS A 22 28.36 -3.40 11.98
N TRP A 23 28.07 -3.71 10.75
CA TRP A 23 28.94 -3.45 9.61
C TRP A 23 29.23 -1.95 9.43
N LEU A 24 28.20 -1.09 9.55
CA LEU A 24 28.37 0.36 9.51
C LEU A 24 29.30 0.87 10.62
N GLN A 25 29.23 0.27 11.81
CA GLN A 25 30.08 0.61 12.96
C GLN A 25 31.54 0.14 12.78
N THR A 26 31.72 -1.13 12.37
CA THR A 26 33.04 -1.79 12.41
C THR A 26 33.83 -1.62 11.13
N GLU A 27 33.18 -1.70 9.97
CA GLU A 27 33.89 -1.64 8.67
C GLU A 27 33.95 -0.21 8.12
N LEU A 28 32.91 0.60 8.34
CA LEU A 28 32.85 1.96 7.82
C LEU A 28 33.11 3.05 8.86
N GLY A 29 33.13 2.69 10.16
CA GLY A 29 33.43 3.61 11.27
C GLY A 29 32.37 4.69 11.51
N TYR A 30 31.13 4.47 11.11
CA TYR A 30 30.03 5.40 11.34
C TYR A 30 29.50 5.35 12.79
N GLU A 31 29.05 6.49 13.27
CA GLU A 31 28.13 6.57 14.39
C GLU A 31 26.71 6.33 13.86
N VAL A 32 26.09 5.22 14.28
CA VAL A 32 24.79 4.79 13.76
C VAL A 32 23.68 5.32 14.66
N VAL A 33 22.66 5.90 14.04
CA VAL A 33 21.38 6.26 14.64
C VAL A 33 20.33 5.30 14.06
N CYS A 34 19.57 4.61 14.91
CA CYS A 34 18.53 3.69 14.50
C CYS A 34 17.18 4.38 14.41
N PHE A 35 16.46 4.16 13.35
CA PHE A 35 15.07 4.57 13.20
C PHE A 35 14.18 3.38 12.88
N THR A 36 13.11 3.22 13.66
CA THR A 36 12.06 2.21 13.43
C THR A 36 10.71 2.92 13.35
N ALA A 37 10.04 2.79 12.22
CA ALA A 37 8.69 3.29 12.03
C ALA A 37 7.68 2.24 12.54
N ASP A 38 6.75 2.65 13.38
CA ASP A 38 5.53 1.89 13.63
C ASP A 38 4.48 2.28 12.56
N LEU A 39 4.21 1.36 11.67
CA LEU A 39 3.17 1.46 10.65
C LEU A 39 2.04 0.45 10.91
N GLY A 40 1.93 -0.10 12.11
CA GLY A 40 0.95 -1.12 12.49
C GLY A 40 1.38 -2.55 12.14
N GLN A 41 2.70 -2.83 12.14
CA GLN A 41 3.26 -4.16 11.90
C GLN A 41 3.17 -5.10 13.13
N GLY A 42 2.82 -4.60 14.32
CA GLY A 42 2.63 -5.39 15.53
C GLY A 42 3.81 -5.36 16.52
N ASP A 43 4.03 -6.45 17.27
CA ASP A 43 4.86 -6.50 18.48
C ASP A 43 6.39 -6.41 18.28
N GLU A 44 6.89 -6.19 17.08
CA GLU A 44 8.33 -6.17 16.78
C GLU A 44 9.08 -4.94 17.31
N LEU A 45 8.38 -3.89 17.73
CA LEU A 45 8.97 -2.58 18.06
C LEU A 45 9.82 -2.59 19.34
N ALA A 46 9.32 -3.22 20.41
CA ALA A 46 10.07 -3.34 21.69
C ALA A 46 11.35 -4.16 21.48
N ALA A 47 11.26 -5.25 20.74
CA ALA A 47 12.39 -6.10 20.40
C ALA A 47 13.47 -5.36 19.57
N ALA A 48 13.05 -4.45 18.66
CA ALA A 48 13.97 -3.61 17.90
C ALA A 48 14.76 -2.67 18.79
N ARG A 49 14.10 -2.01 19.78
CA ARG A 49 14.76 -1.13 20.74
C ARG A 49 15.81 -1.87 21.56
N ASP A 50 15.43 -2.99 22.17
CA ASP A 50 16.31 -3.78 23.02
C ASP A 50 17.52 -4.27 22.24
N LYS A 51 17.31 -4.68 21.01
CA LYS A 51 18.38 -5.14 20.12
C LYS A 51 19.33 -4.01 19.71
N ALA A 52 18.84 -2.82 19.44
CA ALA A 52 19.67 -1.65 19.17
C ALA A 52 20.56 -1.30 20.38
N LEU A 53 20.01 -1.34 21.60
CA LEU A 53 20.75 -1.14 22.83
C LEU A 53 21.85 -2.20 23.03
N LEU A 54 21.53 -3.49 22.83
CA LEU A 54 22.50 -4.60 22.89
C LEU A 54 23.63 -4.45 21.87
N LEU A 55 23.38 -3.86 20.72
CA LEU A 55 24.38 -3.59 19.68
C LEU A 55 25.18 -2.30 19.94
N GLY A 56 24.99 -1.67 21.10
CA GLY A 56 25.77 -0.52 21.57
C GLY A 56 25.29 0.83 21.05
N ILE A 57 24.05 0.94 20.58
CA ILE A 57 23.45 2.23 20.24
C ILE A 57 23.01 2.92 21.52
N LYS A 58 23.33 4.20 21.64
CA LYS A 58 22.91 5.00 22.78
C LYS A 58 21.39 5.27 22.74
N PRO A 59 20.71 5.34 23.90
CA PRO A 59 19.26 5.58 23.96
C PRO A 59 18.81 6.81 23.18
N GLU A 60 19.59 7.89 23.18
CA GLU A 60 19.31 9.14 22.44
C GLU A 60 19.48 9.01 20.90
N HIS A 61 20.03 7.90 20.43
CA HIS A 61 20.20 7.58 19.00
C HIS A 61 19.23 6.48 18.53
N ILE A 62 18.21 6.18 19.31
CA ILE A 62 17.17 5.21 18.96
C ILE A 62 15.84 5.94 18.85
N PHE A 63 15.35 6.08 17.64
CA PHE A 63 14.06 6.69 17.30
C PHE A 63 13.07 5.56 16.95
N ILE A 64 11.98 5.47 17.70
CA ILE A 64 10.85 4.59 17.41
C ILE A 64 9.61 5.46 17.46
N GLU A 65 8.90 5.57 16.36
CA GLU A 65 7.82 6.53 16.22
C GLU A 65 6.57 5.84 15.67
N ASP A 66 5.43 6.09 16.34
CA ASP A 66 4.11 5.71 15.82
C ASP A 66 3.73 6.66 14.68
N LEU A 67 3.72 6.13 13.48
CA LEU A 67 3.34 6.84 12.26
C LEU A 67 2.05 6.27 11.64
N THR A 68 1.31 5.45 12.39
CA THR A 68 0.11 4.76 11.88
C THR A 68 -0.96 5.73 11.39
N GLU A 69 -1.19 6.83 12.12
CA GLU A 69 -2.19 7.82 11.75
C GLU A 69 -1.77 8.62 10.52
N GLU A 70 -0.51 9.11 10.46
CA GLU A 70 0.04 9.80 9.28
C GLU A 70 0.03 8.87 8.06
N PHE A 71 0.42 7.60 8.25
CA PHE A 71 0.43 6.61 7.18
C PHE A 71 -0.93 6.44 6.52
N VAL A 72 -1.99 6.27 7.32
CA VAL A 72 -3.32 6.06 6.76
C VAL A 72 -3.90 7.34 6.18
N LYS A 73 -3.81 8.45 6.91
CA LYS A 73 -4.41 9.72 6.53
C LYS A 73 -3.76 10.36 5.31
N ASP A 74 -2.42 10.40 5.30
CA ASP A 74 -1.67 11.22 4.34
C ASP A 74 -1.07 10.40 3.17
N TYR A 75 -1.12 9.06 3.24
CA TYR A 75 -0.62 8.17 2.19
C TYR A 75 -1.69 7.19 1.70
N VAL A 76 -2.32 6.42 2.58
CA VAL A 76 -3.28 5.39 2.18
C VAL A 76 -4.56 6.01 1.63
N PHE A 77 -5.20 6.93 2.34
CA PHE A 77 -6.47 7.53 1.90
C PHE A 77 -6.33 8.32 0.59
N PRO A 78 -5.31 9.19 0.39
CA PRO A 78 -5.06 9.82 -0.91
C PRO A 78 -4.94 8.83 -2.06
N MET A 79 -4.26 7.70 -1.84
CA MET A 79 -4.17 6.62 -2.81
C MET A 79 -5.53 5.98 -3.11
N PHE A 80 -6.35 5.75 -2.08
CA PHE A 80 -7.68 5.16 -2.23
C PHE A 80 -8.68 6.09 -2.93
N ARG A 81 -8.55 7.41 -2.82
CA ARG A 81 -9.37 8.37 -3.59
C ARG A 81 -9.28 8.14 -5.10
N CYS A 82 -8.16 7.64 -5.60
CA CYS A 82 -8.00 7.23 -7.00
C CYS A 82 -8.48 5.80 -7.30
N ASN A 83 -8.91 5.03 -6.31
CA ASN A 83 -9.12 3.58 -6.43
C ASN A 83 -7.88 2.85 -6.97
N THR A 84 -6.71 3.21 -6.47
CA THR A 84 -5.42 2.84 -7.05
C THR A 84 -5.14 1.36 -6.92
N VAL A 85 -4.89 0.72 -8.05
CA VAL A 85 -4.43 -0.67 -8.13
C VAL A 85 -3.30 -0.78 -9.17
N TYR A 86 -2.22 -1.44 -8.81
CA TYR A 86 -1.14 -1.75 -9.74
C TYR A 86 -1.44 -3.07 -10.43
N GLU A 87 -1.26 -3.10 -11.76
CA GLU A 87 -1.53 -4.27 -12.62
C GLU A 87 -2.91 -4.90 -12.36
N GLY A 88 -3.92 -4.06 -12.05
CA GLY A 88 -5.31 -4.46 -11.90
C GLY A 88 -5.70 -5.10 -10.57
N GLN A 89 -4.76 -5.41 -9.68
CA GLN A 89 -5.05 -6.16 -8.46
C GLN A 89 -4.30 -5.68 -7.20
N TYR A 90 -3.04 -5.27 -7.31
CA TYR A 90 -2.21 -4.97 -6.17
C TYR A 90 -2.51 -3.61 -5.54
N LEU A 91 -2.89 -3.59 -4.25
CA LEU A 91 -3.25 -2.39 -3.50
C LEU A 91 -2.04 -1.63 -2.91
N LEU A 92 -0.83 -1.86 -3.42
CA LEU A 92 0.38 -1.06 -3.20
C LEU A 92 0.86 -0.95 -1.74
N GLY A 93 0.47 -1.85 -0.84
CA GLY A 93 0.73 -1.72 0.59
C GLY A 93 2.18 -1.56 0.99
N THR A 94 3.11 -2.32 0.39
CA THR A 94 4.56 -2.13 0.61
C THR A 94 5.04 -0.82 -0.02
N SER A 95 4.60 -0.54 -1.25
CA SER A 95 5.10 0.60 -2.04
C SER A 95 4.77 1.94 -1.38
N ILE A 96 3.55 2.09 -0.83
CA ILE A 96 3.07 3.33 -0.22
C ILE A 96 3.69 3.61 1.16
N ALA A 97 4.23 2.59 1.83
CA ALA A 97 4.89 2.74 3.12
C ALA A 97 6.30 3.38 3.01
N ARG A 98 7.03 3.09 1.94
CA ARG A 98 8.44 3.49 1.80
C ARG A 98 8.65 5.01 1.72
N PRO A 99 7.82 5.81 1.04
CA PRO A 99 7.93 7.27 1.04
C PRO A 99 7.86 7.88 2.44
N LEU A 100 6.92 7.44 3.29
CA LEU A 100 6.81 7.93 4.67
C LEU A 100 8.04 7.59 5.51
N ILE A 101 8.52 6.34 5.43
CA ILE A 101 9.74 5.94 6.14
C ILE A 101 10.94 6.77 5.67
N SER A 102 11.08 6.99 4.36
CA SER A 102 12.17 7.80 3.78
C SER A 102 12.10 9.26 4.22
N LYS A 103 10.91 9.86 4.25
CA LYS A 103 10.68 11.21 4.76
C LYS A 103 11.21 11.32 6.18
N ARG A 104 10.84 10.38 7.03
CA ARG A 104 11.24 10.43 8.44
C ARG A 104 12.73 10.16 8.65
N LEU A 105 13.35 9.30 7.83
CA LEU A 105 14.82 9.11 7.81
C LEU A 105 15.56 10.42 7.51
N ILE A 106 15.10 11.18 6.53
CA ILE A 106 15.70 12.48 6.15
C ILE A 106 15.49 13.53 7.24
N GLU A 107 14.32 13.60 7.86
CA GLU A 107 14.03 14.51 8.97
C GLU A 107 14.94 14.21 10.18
N ILE A 108 15.07 12.93 10.57
CA ILE A 108 15.95 12.51 11.65
C ILE A 108 17.42 12.80 11.30
N ALA A 109 17.83 12.59 10.04
CA ALA A 109 19.18 12.93 9.59
C ALA A 109 19.49 14.43 9.83
N GLY A 110 18.53 15.31 9.54
CA GLY A 110 18.62 16.73 9.85
C GLY A 110 18.73 17.01 11.35
N ILE A 111 17.90 16.38 12.17
CA ILE A 111 17.89 16.54 13.64
C ILE A 111 19.22 16.14 14.27
N VAL A 112 19.78 15.00 13.86
CA VAL A 112 21.02 14.47 14.45
C VAL A 112 22.28 14.94 13.74
N GLY A 113 22.16 15.74 12.67
CA GLY A 113 23.29 16.22 11.88
C GLY A 113 24.02 15.09 11.15
N ALA A 114 23.29 14.10 10.66
CA ALA A 114 23.82 13.04 9.80
C ALA A 114 23.85 13.49 8.32
N ASP A 115 24.89 13.06 7.60
CA ASP A 115 25.06 13.30 6.17
C ASP A 115 24.67 12.09 5.33
N SER A 116 24.25 11.02 5.98
CA SER A 116 23.99 9.73 5.34
C SER A 116 22.77 9.03 5.92
N ILE A 117 22.07 8.28 5.07
CA ILE A 117 21.06 7.30 5.49
C ILE A 117 21.43 5.90 4.99
N SER A 118 20.86 4.87 5.61
CA SER A 118 21.06 3.47 5.22
C SER A 118 19.77 2.69 5.33
N HIS A 119 19.59 1.68 4.48
CA HIS A 119 18.45 0.78 4.47
C HIS A 119 18.88 -0.67 4.21
N GLY A 120 18.01 -1.62 4.62
CA GLY A 120 18.24 -3.05 4.47
C GLY A 120 17.67 -3.67 3.18
N ALA A 121 17.15 -2.87 2.26
CA ALA A 121 16.57 -3.38 1.02
C ALA A 121 17.63 -4.05 0.12
N THR A 122 17.29 -5.24 -0.40
CA THR A 122 18.19 -6.00 -1.27
C THR A 122 18.31 -5.36 -2.66
N GLY A 123 19.44 -5.63 -3.35
CA GLY A 123 19.68 -5.11 -4.70
C GLY A 123 18.76 -5.69 -5.79
N LYS A 124 17.95 -6.71 -5.47
CA LYS A 124 16.98 -7.33 -6.39
C LYS A 124 15.55 -6.82 -6.23
N GLY A 125 15.26 -6.11 -5.12
CA GLY A 125 13.93 -5.61 -4.80
C GLY A 125 13.68 -4.19 -5.26
N ASN A 126 12.39 -3.81 -5.41
CA ASN A 126 11.97 -2.44 -5.69
C ASN A 126 12.20 -1.50 -4.50
N ASP A 127 12.25 -2.02 -3.29
CA ASP A 127 12.29 -1.19 -2.07
C ASP A 127 13.52 -0.31 -2.00
N GLN A 128 14.68 -0.78 -2.49
CA GLN A 128 15.86 0.08 -2.60
C GLN A 128 15.57 1.33 -3.45
N VAL A 129 14.87 1.16 -4.58
CA VAL A 129 14.51 2.26 -5.48
C VAL A 129 13.57 3.23 -4.78
N ARG A 130 12.56 2.71 -4.08
CA ARG A 130 11.56 3.50 -3.34
C ARG A 130 12.19 4.32 -2.22
N PHE A 131 13.07 3.73 -1.42
CA PHE A 131 13.81 4.45 -0.38
C PHE A 131 14.68 5.56 -0.95
N GLU A 132 15.44 5.25 -1.97
CA GLU A 132 16.44 6.16 -2.51
C GLU A 132 15.83 7.31 -3.31
N LEU A 133 14.86 7.04 -4.19
CA LEU A 133 14.18 8.09 -4.95
C LEU A 133 13.41 9.05 -4.03
N ALA A 134 12.73 8.53 -3.01
CA ALA A 134 12.07 9.36 -2.01
C ALA A 134 13.09 10.23 -1.25
N ALA A 135 14.22 9.64 -0.83
CA ALA A 135 15.26 10.36 -0.11
C ALA A 135 15.89 11.47 -0.96
N TYR A 136 16.26 11.19 -2.22
CA TYR A 136 16.82 12.19 -3.13
C TYR A 136 15.83 13.31 -3.48
N SER A 137 14.54 13.00 -3.54
CA SER A 137 13.50 14.02 -3.77
C SER A 137 13.40 15.00 -2.61
N LEU A 138 13.69 14.56 -1.38
CA LEU A 138 13.59 15.37 -0.15
C LEU A 138 14.92 16.04 0.23
N ASN A 139 16.04 15.38 -0.08
CA ASN A 139 17.39 15.93 0.14
C ASN A 139 18.34 15.42 -0.95
N PRO A 140 18.61 16.23 -2.00
CA PRO A 140 19.41 15.78 -3.14
C PRO A 140 20.88 15.47 -2.80
N ASP A 141 21.40 16.02 -1.71
CA ASP A 141 22.79 15.86 -1.30
C ASP A 141 23.02 14.74 -0.29
N ILE A 142 21.95 14.06 0.16
CA ILE A 142 22.06 12.97 1.12
C ILE A 142 22.84 11.79 0.54
N LYS A 143 23.76 11.25 1.32
CA LYS A 143 24.48 10.03 0.93
C LYS A 143 23.65 8.81 1.30
N ILE A 144 23.52 7.87 0.38
CA ILE A 144 22.84 6.62 0.62
C ILE A 144 23.86 5.49 0.75
N ILE A 145 23.79 4.76 1.85
CA ILE A 145 24.59 3.56 2.06
C ILE A 145 23.63 2.37 1.93
N ALA A 146 23.78 1.63 0.83
CA ALA A 146 23.00 0.44 0.52
C ALA A 146 23.89 -0.81 0.60
N PRO A 147 24.02 -1.43 1.79
CA PRO A 147 25.02 -2.48 2.05
C PRO A 147 24.93 -3.65 1.10
N TRP A 148 23.73 -4.10 0.72
CA TRP A 148 23.54 -5.19 -0.21
C TRP A 148 24.19 -5.01 -1.59
N ARG A 149 24.52 -3.79 -1.96
CA ARG A 149 25.27 -3.46 -3.19
C ARG A 149 26.76 -3.21 -2.95
N GLN A 150 27.21 -3.13 -1.70
CA GLN A 150 28.55 -2.66 -1.34
C GLN A 150 29.38 -3.72 -0.60
N TRP A 151 28.74 -4.63 0.15
CA TRP A 151 29.42 -5.62 0.96
C TRP A 151 29.56 -7.00 0.26
N ASN A 152 30.39 -7.87 0.84
CA ASN A 152 30.58 -9.25 0.36
C ASN A 152 29.65 -10.26 1.05
N LEU A 153 28.72 -9.80 1.89
CA LEU A 153 27.78 -10.66 2.65
C LEU A 153 26.56 -11.02 1.79
N SER A 154 26.76 -11.71 0.68
CA SER A 154 25.79 -11.93 -0.39
C SER A 154 24.81 -13.08 -0.14
N SER A 155 24.89 -13.78 1.00
CA SER A 155 24.03 -14.92 1.34
C SER A 155 23.64 -14.93 2.81
N ARG A 156 22.51 -15.60 3.12
CA ARG A 156 22.05 -15.77 4.51
C ARG A 156 23.13 -16.44 5.38
N THR A 157 23.85 -17.44 4.85
CA THR A 157 24.97 -18.09 5.56
C THR A 157 26.02 -17.08 5.96
N LYS A 158 26.49 -16.26 5.03
CA LYS A 158 27.50 -15.22 5.33
C LYS A 158 27.02 -14.17 6.34
N LEU A 159 25.71 -13.84 6.33
CA LEU A 159 25.12 -12.97 7.34
C LEU A 159 25.15 -13.61 8.73
N ILE A 160 24.85 -14.91 8.82
CA ILE A 160 24.91 -15.67 10.08
C ILE A 160 26.34 -15.74 10.57
N ASP A 161 27.32 -16.10 9.72
CA ASP A 161 28.75 -16.16 10.07
C ASP A 161 29.24 -14.79 10.59
N PHE A 162 28.84 -13.69 9.96
CA PHE A 162 29.16 -12.34 10.41
C PHE A 162 28.49 -12.02 11.76
N ALA A 163 27.23 -12.42 11.93
CA ALA A 163 26.50 -12.21 13.18
C ALA A 163 27.14 -12.98 14.35
N GLU A 164 27.54 -14.24 14.13
CA GLU A 164 28.25 -15.04 15.14
C GLU A 164 29.60 -14.42 15.51
N LYS A 165 30.41 -14.04 14.50
CA LYS A 165 31.70 -13.38 14.70
C LYS A 165 31.60 -12.11 15.56
N HIS A 166 30.52 -11.34 15.37
CA HIS A 166 30.29 -10.07 16.06
C HIS A 166 29.33 -10.18 17.25
N GLN A 167 28.97 -11.39 17.68
CA GLN A 167 28.09 -11.69 18.81
C GLN A 167 26.73 -10.97 18.71
N ILE A 168 26.19 -10.88 17.49
CA ILE A 168 24.86 -10.33 17.25
C ILE A 168 23.83 -11.41 17.66
N PRO A 169 22.90 -11.12 18.59
CA PRO A 169 21.91 -12.12 18.99
C PRO A 169 21.01 -12.50 17.83
N ILE A 170 20.98 -13.77 17.50
CA ILE A 170 20.02 -14.35 16.55
C ILE A 170 18.94 -15.05 17.38
N ALA A 171 17.68 -14.70 17.19
CA ALA A 171 16.60 -15.35 17.91
C ALA A 171 16.53 -16.83 17.56
N ALA A 172 16.58 -17.70 18.56
CA ALA A 172 16.62 -19.16 18.38
C ALA A 172 15.37 -19.72 17.66
N ASN A 173 14.23 -19.05 17.80
CA ASN A 173 12.97 -19.36 17.12
C ASN A 173 12.96 -19.01 15.62
N LYS A 174 13.95 -18.26 15.13
CA LYS A 174 14.15 -18.02 13.68
C LYS A 174 15.03 -19.08 12.98
N VAL A 175 15.57 -20.01 13.76
CA VAL A 175 16.26 -21.21 13.25
C VAL A 175 15.18 -22.26 12.98
N GLY A 176 14.64 -22.33 11.75
CA GLY A 176 13.59 -23.29 11.37
C GLY A 176 12.23 -22.69 11.04
N GLU A 177 12.06 -21.35 11.13
CA GLU A 177 10.91 -20.69 10.55
C GLU A 177 10.87 -20.87 9.04
N PRO A 178 9.64 -20.95 8.46
CA PRO A 178 9.51 -21.03 7.01
C PRO A 178 10.29 -19.88 6.37
N PRO A 179 11.10 -20.20 5.39
CA PRO A 179 12.09 -19.28 4.86
C PRO A 179 11.53 -18.30 3.82
N PHE A 180 10.31 -17.84 3.96
CA PHE A 180 9.79 -16.75 3.17
C PHE A 180 9.91 -15.42 3.93
N SER A 181 10.11 -14.34 3.18
CA SER A 181 10.16 -12.98 3.72
C SER A 181 8.75 -12.45 3.93
N VAL A 182 8.51 -11.82 5.06
CA VAL A 182 7.24 -11.16 5.38
C VAL A 182 7.50 -9.67 5.61
N ASP A 183 6.71 -8.82 4.96
CA ASP A 183 6.66 -7.37 5.20
C ASP A 183 5.22 -6.99 5.53
N ALA A 184 5.02 -6.29 6.65
CA ALA A 184 3.70 -5.95 7.16
C ALA A 184 3.60 -4.48 7.56
N ASN A 185 2.40 -3.92 7.36
CA ASN A 185 1.98 -2.63 7.89
C ASN A 185 0.45 -2.63 8.08
N LEU A 186 -0.12 -1.53 8.52
CA LEU A 186 -1.55 -1.47 8.82
C LEU A 186 -2.44 -1.75 7.60
N LEU A 187 -2.00 -1.39 6.39
CA LEU A 187 -2.75 -1.65 5.16
C LEU A 187 -2.67 -3.11 4.72
N HIS A 188 -1.47 -3.74 4.80
CA HIS A 188 -1.26 -5.02 4.15
C HIS A 188 -0.16 -5.87 4.79
N THR A 189 -0.13 -7.14 4.38
CA THR A 189 1.01 -8.05 4.57
C THR A 189 1.40 -8.63 3.22
N SER A 190 2.70 -8.73 2.96
CA SER A 190 3.25 -9.43 1.80
C SER A 190 4.15 -10.57 2.23
N SER A 191 4.08 -11.69 1.52
CA SER A 191 4.95 -12.86 1.71
C SER A 191 5.57 -13.26 0.38
N GLU A 192 6.88 -13.46 0.35
CA GLU A 192 7.63 -13.86 -0.85
C GLU A 192 8.81 -14.79 -0.52
N GLY A 193 9.27 -15.57 -1.50
CA GLY A 193 10.46 -16.42 -1.40
C GLY A 193 10.16 -17.92 -1.22
N LEU A 194 11.18 -18.76 -1.43
CA LEU A 194 11.23 -20.22 -1.35
C LEU A 194 10.11 -20.94 -2.09
N ILE A 195 9.16 -21.56 -1.36
CA ILE A 195 8.08 -22.33 -2.00
C ILE A 195 7.23 -21.43 -2.92
N LEU A 196 7.19 -20.12 -2.63
CA LEU A 196 6.45 -19.15 -3.43
C LEU A 196 7.19 -18.71 -4.69
N GLU A 197 8.48 -19.04 -4.83
CA GLU A 197 9.27 -18.68 -6.03
C GLU A 197 8.83 -19.43 -7.28
N ASP A 198 8.26 -20.63 -7.12
CA ASP A 198 7.66 -21.38 -8.22
C ASP A 198 6.14 -21.06 -8.30
N PRO A 199 5.71 -20.33 -9.34
CA PRO A 199 4.29 -19.96 -9.48
C PRO A 199 3.37 -21.16 -9.80
N ALA A 200 3.92 -22.35 -10.08
CA ALA A 200 3.14 -23.57 -10.27
C ALA A 200 2.68 -24.19 -8.94
N ASN A 201 3.30 -23.80 -7.81
CA ASN A 201 2.93 -24.30 -6.49
C ASN A 201 1.83 -23.43 -5.87
N GLU A 202 0.80 -24.07 -5.31
CA GLU A 202 -0.18 -23.41 -4.48
C GLU A 202 0.48 -22.81 -3.22
N ALA A 203 0.08 -21.58 -2.83
CA ALA A 203 0.55 -20.98 -1.60
C ALA A 203 -0.07 -21.72 -0.40
N PRO A 204 0.75 -22.35 0.48
CA PRO A 204 0.25 -23.06 1.64
C PRO A 204 -0.51 -22.12 2.60
N GLU A 205 -1.52 -22.64 3.30
CA GLU A 205 -2.35 -21.84 4.21
C GLU A 205 -1.54 -21.10 5.29
N TYR A 206 -0.42 -21.65 5.75
CA TYR A 206 0.44 -21.00 6.75
C TYR A 206 1.13 -19.72 6.28
N VAL A 207 1.12 -19.46 4.97
CA VAL A 207 1.65 -18.19 4.40
C VAL A 207 0.71 -17.02 4.72
N TYR A 208 -0.58 -17.29 4.83
CA TYR A 208 -1.59 -16.29 5.17
C TYR A 208 -1.62 -16.07 6.68
N GLN A 209 -1.08 -14.94 7.13
CA GLN A 209 -0.91 -14.64 8.55
C GLN A 209 -1.95 -13.66 9.08
N ARG A 210 -2.62 -12.93 8.17
CA ARG A 210 -3.51 -11.83 8.53
C ARG A 210 -4.97 -12.16 8.39
N THR A 211 -5.33 -13.15 7.58
CA THR A 211 -6.72 -13.51 7.28
C THR A 211 -6.99 -14.98 7.55
N ASN A 212 -8.20 -15.28 8.05
CA ASN A 212 -8.68 -16.65 8.11
C ASN A 212 -8.86 -17.21 6.69
N SER A 213 -8.76 -18.54 6.55
CA SER A 213 -9.20 -19.17 5.30
C SER A 213 -10.70 -18.96 5.10
N PRO A 214 -11.17 -18.68 3.88
CA PRO A 214 -12.58 -18.52 3.58
C PRO A 214 -13.44 -19.73 4.03
N GLU A 215 -12.87 -20.95 4.00
CA GLU A 215 -13.54 -22.17 4.45
C GLU A 215 -13.77 -22.17 5.96
N LYS A 216 -12.86 -21.57 6.74
CA LYS A 216 -12.93 -21.46 8.20
C LYS A 216 -13.66 -20.20 8.69
N ALA A 217 -14.00 -19.29 7.75
CA ALA A 217 -14.75 -18.08 8.07
C ALA A 217 -16.19 -18.43 8.53
N PRO A 218 -16.84 -17.55 9.34
CA PRO A 218 -18.18 -17.79 9.84
C PRO A 218 -19.21 -18.08 8.74
N ASP A 219 -20.15 -18.99 9.02
CA ASP A 219 -21.28 -19.29 8.13
C ASP A 219 -22.39 -18.22 8.18
N LYS A 220 -22.24 -17.21 9.04
CA LYS A 220 -23.12 -16.05 9.13
C LYS A 220 -22.43 -14.83 8.59
N PRO A 221 -23.04 -14.09 7.64
CA PRO A 221 -22.47 -12.84 7.14
C PRO A 221 -22.55 -11.72 8.16
N ASP A 222 -21.58 -10.81 8.13
CA ASP A 222 -21.67 -9.52 8.80
C ASP A 222 -22.11 -8.43 7.81
N TYR A 223 -22.86 -7.47 8.33
CA TYR A 223 -23.30 -6.29 7.60
C TYR A 223 -22.73 -5.06 8.29
N ILE A 224 -22.03 -4.23 7.53
CA ILE A 224 -21.48 -2.96 8.01
C ILE A 224 -21.87 -1.82 7.10
N SER A 225 -21.85 -0.61 7.61
CA SER A 225 -21.99 0.60 6.82
C SER A 225 -20.73 1.45 6.94
N VAL A 226 -20.23 1.97 5.80
CA VAL A 226 -19.09 2.90 5.75
C VAL A 226 -19.58 4.23 5.23
N CYS A 227 -19.34 5.30 6.00
CA CYS A 227 -19.69 6.67 5.62
C CYS A 227 -18.47 7.38 5.07
N PHE A 228 -18.67 8.14 4.01
CA PHE A 228 -17.64 8.90 3.30
C PHE A 228 -17.93 10.40 3.33
N ASN A 229 -16.86 11.19 3.37
CA ASN A 229 -16.88 12.64 3.16
C ASN A 229 -15.65 13.04 2.35
N ASN A 230 -15.85 13.75 1.24
CA ASN A 230 -14.79 14.12 0.29
C ASN A 230 -13.89 12.93 -0.11
N GLY A 231 -14.52 11.75 -0.32
CA GLY A 231 -13.85 10.50 -0.70
C GLY A 231 -13.17 9.74 0.43
N ASP A 232 -12.99 10.33 1.60
CA ASP A 232 -12.40 9.64 2.75
C ASP A 232 -13.46 8.94 3.61
N PRO A 233 -13.20 7.74 4.07
CA PRO A 233 -14.08 7.07 5.02
C PRO A 233 -13.92 7.71 6.40
N ILE A 234 -15.04 8.05 7.04
CA ILE A 234 -15.06 8.76 8.34
C ILE A 234 -15.77 8.00 9.44
N LYS A 235 -16.68 7.06 9.10
CA LYS A 235 -17.45 6.28 10.07
C LYS A 235 -17.63 4.84 9.63
N ILE A 236 -17.77 3.94 10.62
CA ILE A 236 -18.28 2.60 10.45
C ILE A 236 -19.47 2.46 11.41
N ASP A 237 -20.62 2.01 10.88
CA ASP A 237 -21.87 1.86 11.64
C ASP A 237 -22.22 3.11 12.48
N GLU A 238 -22.18 4.27 11.82
CA GLU A 238 -22.48 5.60 12.38
C GLU A 238 -21.53 6.10 13.47
N LYS A 239 -20.49 5.32 13.83
CA LYS A 239 -19.49 5.71 14.81
C LYS A 239 -18.26 6.29 14.12
N ASP A 240 -17.82 7.47 14.59
CA ASP A 240 -16.62 8.15 14.11
C ASP A 240 -15.35 7.44 14.58
N TYR A 241 -14.36 7.37 13.68
CA TYR A 241 -13.04 6.82 13.97
C TYR A 241 -11.95 7.66 13.33
N SER A 242 -10.76 7.62 13.93
CA SER A 242 -9.57 8.13 13.26
C SER A 242 -9.21 7.24 12.05
N PRO A 243 -8.51 7.79 11.04
CA PRO A 243 -8.08 7.03 9.85
C PRO A 243 -7.44 5.68 10.16
N ALA A 244 -6.46 5.64 11.06
CA ALA A 244 -5.80 4.39 11.45
C ALA A 244 -6.74 3.39 12.11
N ASN A 245 -7.58 3.86 13.06
CA ASN A 245 -8.54 2.98 13.74
C ASN A 245 -9.63 2.47 12.80
N LEU A 246 -10.08 3.29 11.86
CA LEU A 246 -11.06 2.87 10.84
C LEU A 246 -10.50 1.72 10.00
N LEU A 247 -9.27 1.87 9.49
CA LEU A 247 -8.63 0.81 8.71
C LEU A 247 -8.39 -0.46 9.55
N LYS A 248 -8.02 -0.32 10.83
CA LYS A 248 -7.85 -1.44 11.75
C LYS A 248 -9.15 -2.24 11.94
N ILE A 249 -10.28 -1.56 12.15
CA ILE A 249 -11.59 -2.20 12.28
C ILE A 249 -11.98 -2.93 10.99
N LEU A 250 -11.74 -2.31 9.83
CA LEU A 250 -11.99 -2.98 8.54
C LEU A 250 -11.07 -4.19 8.35
N ASN A 251 -9.82 -4.13 8.83
CA ASN A 251 -8.93 -5.28 8.85
C ASN A 251 -9.47 -6.42 9.71
N ASP A 252 -10.03 -6.12 10.88
CA ASP A 252 -10.60 -7.15 11.77
C ASP A 252 -11.79 -7.86 11.11
N PHE A 253 -12.70 -7.13 10.46
CA PHE A 253 -13.77 -7.73 9.67
C PHE A 253 -13.24 -8.56 8.50
N GLY A 254 -12.27 -8.02 7.75
CA GLY A 254 -11.67 -8.72 6.61
C GLY A 254 -10.91 -9.98 7.05
N LYS A 255 -10.18 -9.92 8.17
CA LYS A 255 -9.55 -11.08 8.82
C LYS A 255 -10.57 -12.17 9.12
N LEU A 256 -11.66 -11.81 9.81
CA LEU A 256 -12.70 -12.75 10.22
C LEU A 256 -13.32 -13.48 9.02
N HIS A 257 -13.58 -12.77 7.93
CA HIS A 257 -14.24 -13.31 6.74
C HIS A 257 -13.29 -13.77 5.64
N GLY A 258 -11.97 -13.78 5.87
CA GLY A 258 -10.99 -14.25 4.87
C GLY A 258 -10.90 -13.36 3.62
N ILE A 259 -11.18 -12.07 3.77
CA ILE A 259 -11.20 -11.10 2.66
C ILE A 259 -9.80 -10.53 2.42
N GLY A 260 -9.46 -10.30 1.15
CA GLY A 260 -8.27 -9.54 0.75
C GLY A 260 -7.02 -10.37 0.48
N ARG A 261 -7.14 -11.68 0.27
CA ARG A 261 -6.06 -12.56 -0.19
C ARG A 261 -5.82 -12.40 -1.68
N LEU A 262 -4.57 -12.31 -2.07
CA LEU A 262 -4.14 -12.17 -3.46
C LEU A 262 -2.84 -12.93 -3.69
N ASP A 263 -2.81 -13.77 -4.72
CA ASP A 263 -1.61 -14.39 -5.28
C ASP A 263 -1.34 -13.73 -6.63
N LEU A 264 -0.22 -13.03 -6.75
CA LEU A 264 0.07 -12.21 -7.92
C LEU A 264 1.51 -12.41 -8.40
N VAL A 265 1.65 -12.55 -9.72
CA VAL A 265 2.94 -12.39 -10.40
C VAL A 265 2.96 -11.01 -11.04
N GLU A 266 3.77 -10.11 -10.48
CA GLU A 266 3.87 -8.71 -10.89
C GLU A 266 5.17 -8.39 -11.62
N ASN A 267 5.20 -7.29 -12.36
CA ASN A 267 6.40 -6.77 -12.99
C ASN A 267 7.10 -5.77 -12.06
N ARG A 268 8.27 -6.12 -11.55
CA ARG A 268 9.08 -5.21 -10.75
C ARG A 268 9.69 -4.09 -11.61
N PHE A 269 9.79 -2.90 -11.04
CA PHE A 269 10.43 -1.75 -11.71
C PHE A 269 11.89 -2.01 -12.08
N VAL A 270 12.57 -2.84 -11.30
CA VAL A 270 13.94 -3.32 -11.61
C VAL A 270 14.02 -4.32 -12.77
N GLY A 271 12.91 -4.62 -13.45
CA GLY A 271 12.87 -5.34 -14.73
C GLY A 271 12.64 -6.84 -14.66
N MET A 272 12.31 -7.41 -13.49
CA MET A 272 12.01 -8.82 -13.35
C MET A 272 10.57 -9.08 -12.91
N LYS A 273 10.03 -10.26 -13.20
CA LYS A 273 8.79 -10.73 -12.61
C LYS A 273 9.04 -11.30 -11.22
N SER A 274 8.09 -11.08 -10.31
CA SER A 274 8.12 -11.63 -8.96
C SER A 274 6.73 -12.05 -8.53
N ARG A 275 6.62 -13.18 -7.85
CA ARG A 275 5.38 -13.61 -7.21
C ARG A 275 5.37 -13.11 -5.76
N GLY A 276 4.25 -12.53 -5.36
CA GLY A 276 3.95 -12.16 -3.99
C GLY A 276 2.59 -12.67 -3.57
N ILE A 277 2.50 -13.11 -2.31
CA ILE A 277 1.21 -13.39 -1.66
C ILE A 277 0.88 -12.21 -0.79
N TYR A 278 -0.25 -11.59 -1.04
CA TYR A 278 -0.69 -10.36 -0.38
C TYR A 278 -1.97 -10.57 0.40
N GLU A 279 -2.06 -9.90 1.55
CA GLU A 279 -3.26 -9.85 2.37
C GLU A 279 -3.57 -8.39 2.69
N THR A 280 -4.68 -7.89 2.14
CA THR A 280 -5.10 -6.49 2.29
C THR A 280 -6.57 -6.43 2.70
N PRO A 281 -6.92 -6.95 3.90
CA PRO A 281 -8.32 -7.19 4.27
C PRO A 281 -9.15 -5.92 4.32
N GLY A 282 -8.78 -4.93 5.12
CA GLY A 282 -9.51 -3.67 5.24
C GLY A 282 -9.44 -2.84 3.96
N GLY A 283 -8.30 -2.85 3.27
CA GLY A 283 -8.13 -2.17 1.99
C GLY A 283 -9.07 -2.70 0.91
N SER A 284 -9.28 -4.02 0.85
CA SER A 284 -10.22 -4.64 -0.10
C SER A 284 -11.67 -4.25 0.18
N ILE A 285 -12.05 -4.18 1.47
CA ILE A 285 -13.37 -3.70 1.88
C ILE A 285 -13.54 -2.23 1.50
N LEU A 286 -12.55 -1.39 1.82
CA LEU A 286 -12.57 0.04 1.54
C LEU A 286 -12.66 0.32 0.04
N MET A 287 -11.89 -0.39 -0.79
CA MET A 287 -11.92 -0.25 -2.25
C MET A 287 -13.33 -0.48 -2.82
N GLN A 288 -14.00 -1.54 -2.40
CA GLN A 288 -15.37 -1.84 -2.84
C GLN A 288 -16.37 -0.77 -2.37
N ALA A 289 -16.23 -0.29 -1.14
CA ALA A 289 -17.08 0.76 -0.60
C ALA A 289 -16.88 2.09 -1.33
N HIS A 290 -15.63 2.49 -1.57
CA HIS A 290 -15.31 3.75 -2.23
C HIS A 290 -15.80 3.77 -3.68
N ARG A 291 -15.55 2.72 -4.46
CA ARG A 291 -16.11 2.57 -5.81
C ARG A 291 -17.65 2.64 -5.82
N ALA A 292 -18.28 2.08 -4.80
CA ALA A 292 -19.75 2.10 -4.72
C ALA A 292 -20.32 3.49 -4.46
N ILE A 293 -19.70 4.31 -3.62
CA ILE A 293 -20.18 5.68 -3.37
C ILE A 293 -19.92 6.59 -4.58
N GLU A 294 -18.76 6.46 -5.23
CA GLU A 294 -18.45 7.20 -6.45
C GLU A 294 -19.46 6.93 -7.57
N SER A 295 -19.96 5.72 -7.67
CA SER A 295 -20.97 5.37 -8.69
C SER A 295 -22.29 6.15 -8.57
N LEU A 296 -22.55 6.79 -7.42
CA LEU A 296 -23.68 7.70 -7.23
C LEU A 296 -23.34 9.17 -7.48
N THR A 297 -22.10 9.56 -7.28
CA THR A 297 -21.71 10.97 -7.07
C THR A 297 -20.88 11.54 -8.21
N LEU A 298 -20.18 10.70 -8.98
CA LEU A 298 -19.43 11.13 -10.15
C LEU A 298 -20.26 10.99 -11.43
N ASP A 299 -20.19 12.00 -12.29
CA ASP A 299 -20.65 11.87 -13.68
C ASP A 299 -19.71 10.97 -14.50
N SER A 300 -20.19 10.49 -15.66
CA SER A 300 -19.41 9.55 -16.47
C SER A 300 -18.07 10.10 -16.95
N GLY A 301 -18.00 11.39 -17.28
CA GLY A 301 -16.77 12.02 -17.75
C GLY A 301 -15.71 12.07 -16.65
N SER A 302 -16.09 12.50 -15.46
CA SER A 302 -15.20 12.55 -14.28
C SER A 302 -14.75 11.15 -13.83
N ALA A 303 -15.69 10.18 -13.83
CA ALA A 303 -15.36 8.79 -13.45
C ALA A 303 -14.38 8.15 -14.43
N HIS A 304 -14.60 8.29 -15.74
CA HIS A 304 -13.70 7.74 -16.75
C HIS A 304 -12.33 8.43 -16.74
N LEU A 305 -12.28 9.76 -16.64
CA LEU A 305 -11.01 10.49 -16.54
C LEU A 305 -10.18 10.00 -15.35
N LYS A 306 -10.83 9.78 -14.19
CA LYS A 306 -10.14 9.26 -13.01
C LYS A 306 -9.64 7.83 -13.22
N ASP A 307 -10.40 6.98 -13.88
CA ASP A 307 -9.98 5.61 -14.22
C ASP A 307 -8.85 5.60 -15.26
N ASP A 308 -8.82 6.55 -16.21
CA ASP A 308 -7.75 6.68 -17.21
C ASP A 308 -6.39 7.07 -16.57
N ILE A 309 -6.40 7.91 -15.55
CA ILE A 309 -5.16 8.34 -14.87
C ILE A 309 -4.70 7.36 -13.79
N MET A 310 -5.57 6.51 -13.28
CA MET A 310 -5.27 5.60 -12.17
C MET A 310 -4.07 4.69 -12.45
N PRO A 311 -3.91 4.06 -13.62
CA PRO A 311 -2.74 3.21 -13.90
C PRO A 311 -1.42 3.98 -13.82
N ARG A 312 -1.39 5.23 -14.33
CA ARG A 312 -0.20 6.08 -14.24
C ARG A 312 0.09 6.49 -12.79
N TYR A 313 -0.93 6.83 -12.03
CA TYR A 313 -0.78 7.15 -10.61
C TYR A 313 -0.29 5.93 -9.80
N ALA A 314 -0.82 4.75 -10.07
CA ALA A 314 -0.36 3.49 -9.47
C ALA A 314 1.11 3.20 -9.79
N GLU A 315 1.53 3.41 -11.04
CA GLU A 315 2.91 3.24 -11.48
C GLU A 315 3.87 4.18 -10.73
N LEU A 316 3.51 5.45 -10.56
CA LEU A 316 4.33 6.40 -9.80
C LEU A 316 4.53 5.95 -8.35
N ILE A 317 3.48 5.47 -7.68
CA ILE A 317 3.58 4.94 -6.31
C ILE A 317 4.44 3.67 -6.31
N TYR A 318 4.18 2.75 -7.22
CA TYR A 318 4.90 1.47 -7.30
C TYR A 318 6.40 1.68 -7.50
N ASN A 319 6.77 2.67 -8.32
CA ASN A 319 8.15 3.01 -8.66
C ASN A 319 8.85 3.92 -7.62
N GLY A 320 8.16 4.33 -6.54
CA GLY A 320 8.76 5.17 -5.49
C GLY A 320 8.82 6.67 -5.81
N LEU A 321 8.01 7.14 -6.74
CA LEU A 321 7.96 8.51 -7.23
C LEU A 321 6.89 9.36 -6.50
N TRP A 322 6.66 9.09 -5.20
CA TRP A 322 5.65 9.79 -4.39
C TRP A 322 5.89 11.29 -4.28
N PHE A 323 7.15 11.74 -4.16
CA PHE A 323 7.50 13.15 -3.99
C PHE A 323 7.87 13.82 -5.32
N THR A 324 7.13 13.54 -6.39
CA THR A 324 7.36 14.15 -7.70
C THR A 324 6.24 15.13 -8.08
N PRO A 325 6.56 16.19 -8.84
CA PRO A 325 5.55 17.13 -9.34
C PRO A 325 4.44 16.45 -10.15
N GLU A 326 4.76 15.38 -10.88
CA GLU A 326 3.77 14.60 -11.65
C GLU A 326 2.73 13.96 -10.74
N ARG A 327 3.18 13.33 -9.64
CA ARG A 327 2.26 12.74 -8.66
C ARG A 327 1.39 13.82 -8.01
N ASP A 328 1.94 14.98 -7.68
CA ASP A 328 1.20 16.09 -7.06
C ASP A 328 0.13 16.65 -7.99
N LEU A 329 0.41 16.76 -9.29
CA LEU A 329 -0.57 17.18 -10.29
C LEU A 329 -1.72 16.18 -10.38
N LEU A 330 -1.41 14.87 -10.45
CA LEU A 330 -2.44 13.82 -10.46
C LEU A 330 -3.24 13.81 -9.16
N GLN A 331 -2.58 13.97 -8.00
CA GLN A 331 -3.27 14.05 -6.71
C GLN A 331 -4.26 15.20 -6.65
N THR A 332 -3.87 16.38 -7.16
CA THR A 332 -4.75 17.55 -7.21
C THR A 332 -6.02 17.26 -8.03
N LEU A 333 -5.87 16.59 -9.17
CA LEU A 333 -7.00 16.18 -10.00
C LEU A 333 -7.87 15.15 -9.27
N ILE A 334 -7.24 14.14 -8.65
CA ILE A 334 -7.92 13.11 -7.88
C ILE A 334 -8.71 13.74 -6.74
N ASP A 335 -8.09 14.58 -5.92
CA ASP A 335 -8.73 15.25 -4.78
C ASP A 335 -9.90 16.10 -5.22
N LYS A 336 -9.75 16.84 -6.32
CA LYS A 336 -10.85 17.64 -6.89
C LYS A 336 -12.04 16.79 -7.31
N SER A 337 -11.83 15.59 -7.80
CA SER A 337 -12.90 14.65 -8.15
C SER A 337 -13.71 14.18 -6.94
N GLN A 338 -13.15 14.30 -5.74
CA GLN A 338 -13.76 13.81 -4.49
C GLN A 338 -14.66 14.84 -3.79
N ASP A 339 -14.74 16.09 -4.23
CA ASP A 339 -15.56 17.16 -3.60
C ASP A 339 -17.04 16.78 -3.38
N CYS A 340 -17.57 15.90 -4.21
CA CYS A 340 -18.95 15.43 -4.15
C CYS A 340 -19.08 13.96 -3.68
N VAL A 341 -17.98 13.30 -3.34
CA VAL A 341 -17.99 11.89 -2.91
C VAL A 341 -18.30 11.82 -1.42
N GLU A 342 -19.59 11.85 -1.13
CA GLU A 342 -20.16 11.89 0.21
C GLU A 342 -21.35 10.92 0.30
N GLY A 343 -21.48 10.21 1.42
CA GLY A 343 -22.61 9.34 1.66
C GLY A 343 -22.27 8.04 2.37
N THR A 344 -23.18 7.08 2.34
CA THR A 344 -23.06 5.82 3.07
C THR A 344 -23.20 4.63 2.15
N VAL A 345 -22.31 3.65 2.30
CA VAL A 345 -22.35 2.36 1.61
C VAL A 345 -22.58 1.25 2.62
N LYS A 346 -23.57 0.39 2.37
CA LYS A 346 -23.82 -0.82 3.14
C LYS A 346 -23.19 -2.03 2.46
N LEU A 347 -22.42 -2.79 3.21
CA LEU A 347 -21.67 -3.94 2.75
C LEU A 347 -22.11 -5.20 3.48
N LYS A 348 -22.12 -6.31 2.76
CA LYS A 348 -22.21 -7.67 3.28
C LYS A 348 -20.86 -8.34 3.13
N LEU A 349 -20.29 -8.81 4.24
CA LEU A 349 -19.02 -9.51 4.31
C LEU A 349 -19.26 -10.99 4.55
N TYR A 350 -18.74 -11.85 3.69
CA TYR A 350 -18.99 -13.28 3.81
C TYR A 350 -17.96 -14.11 3.02
N LYS A 351 -17.21 -14.96 3.71
CA LYS A 351 -16.34 -16.01 3.12
C LYS A 351 -15.53 -15.51 1.90
N GLY A 352 -14.62 -14.59 2.13
CA GLY A 352 -13.73 -14.01 1.11
C GLY A 352 -14.36 -12.91 0.26
N ASN A 353 -15.67 -12.65 0.39
CA ASN A 353 -16.38 -11.72 -0.48
C ASN A 353 -16.85 -10.47 0.24
N VAL A 354 -16.81 -9.34 -0.49
CA VAL A 354 -17.42 -8.07 -0.13
C VAL A 354 -18.52 -7.78 -1.15
N SER A 355 -19.76 -7.69 -0.70
CA SER A 355 -20.90 -7.36 -1.57
C SER A 355 -21.52 -6.04 -1.15
N VAL A 356 -21.70 -5.13 -2.10
CA VAL A 356 -22.45 -3.89 -1.87
C VAL A 356 -23.95 -4.21 -1.87
N VAL A 357 -24.63 -3.94 -0.74
CA VAL A 357 -26.05 -4.24 -0.56
C VAL A 357 -26.92 -2.98 -0.47
N GLY A 358 -26.32 -1.81 -0.42
CA GLY A 358 -27.01 -0.52 -0.44
C GLY A 358 -26.04 0.64 -0.50
N ARG A 359 -26.50 1.77 -1.01
CA ARG A 359 -25.76 3.01 -1.05
C ARG A 359 -26.69 4.22 -1.08
N SER A 360 -26.28 5.30 -0.45
CA SER A 360 -27.04 6.55 -0.44
C SER A 360 -26.10 7.75 -0.36
N SER A 361 -26.45 8.84 -1.01
CA SER A 361 -25.69 10.09 -0.99
C SER A 361 -26.62 11.28 -1.10
N PRO A 362 -26.38 12.36 -0.34
CA PRO A 362 -27.06 13.64 -0.57
C PRO A 362 -26.63 14.31 -1.87
N LYS A 363 -25.48 13.89 -2.44
CA LYS A 363 -24.91 14.39 -3.72
C LYS A 363 -25.17 13.44 -4.88
N SER A 364 -26.12 12.51 -4.73
CA SER A 364 -26.42 11.49 -5.75
C SER A 364 -26.88 12.10 -7.07
N LEU A 365 -26.27 11.66 -8.16
CA LEU A 365 -26.72 11.91 -9.54
C LEU A 365 -27.77 10.90 -10.02
N TYR A 366 -28.00 9.83 -9.23
CA TYR A 366 -29.00 8.81 -9.54
C TYR A 366 -30.40 9.33 -9.28
N SER A 367 -31.19 9.47 -10.33
CA SER A 367 -32.59 9.90 -10.28
C SER A 367 -33.54 8.74 -10.49
N LYS A 368 -34.27 8.37 -9.45
CA LYS A 368 -35.31 7.33 -9.55
C LYS A 368 -36.39 7.67 -10.59
N LYS A 369 -36.67 8.97 -10.80
CA LYS A 369 -37.66 9.44 -11.76
C LYS A 369 -37.22 9.21 -13.23
N LEU A 370 -35.89 9.35 -13.49
CA LEU A 370 -35.33 9.16 -14.83
C LEU A 370 -35.18 7.69 -15.23
N VAL A 371 -34.93 6.80 -14.25
CA VAL A 371 -34.60 5.40 -14.55
C VAL A 371 -35.75 4.43 -14.26
N THR A 372 -36.92 4.94 -13.86
CA THR A 372 -38.08 4.10 -13.58
C THR A 372 -38.58 3.40 -14.86
N PHE A 373 -39.02 2.16 -14.73
CA PHE A 373 -39.75 1.42 -15.75
C PHE A 373 -41.26 1.66 -15.69
N GLU A 374 -41.70 2.41 -14.68
CA GLU A 374 -43.11 2.81 -14.54
C GLU A 374 -43.36 4.16 -15.27
N ASP A 375 -44.59 4.64 -15.24
CA ASP A 375 -44.96 5.93 -15.81
C ASP A 375 -44.21 7.08 -15.09
N ASP A 376 -43.29 7.71 -15.83
CA ASP A 376 -42.50 8.85 -15.34
C ASP A 376 -43.22 10.19 -15.49
N LYS A 377 -44.48 10.18 -15.94
CA LYS A 377 -45.33 11.37 -16.20
C LYS A 377 -44.69 12.38 -17.14
N GLY A 378 -43.92 11.88 -18.12
CA GLY A 378 -43.25 12.71 -19.12
C GLY A 378 -41.98 13.43 -18.61
N TYR A 379 -41.38 12.92 -17.54
CA TYR A 379 -40.11 13.48 -17.03
C TYR A 379 -38.95 13.24 -18.00
N TYR A 380 -38.97 12.12 -18.78
CA TYR A 380 -38.04 11.80 -19.83
C TYR A 380 -38.76 11.56 -21.16
N ASN A 381 -38.34 12.26 -22.20
CA ASN A 381 -38.88 12.06 -23.53
C ASN A 381 -38.07 10.99 -24.30
N GLN A 382 -38.62 9.79 -24.41
CA GLN A 382 -37.96 8.66 -25.07
C GLN A 382 -37.66 8.92 -26.55
N SER A 383 -38.42 9.81 -27.22
CA SER A 383 -38.23 10.12 -28.65
C SER A 383 -36.91 10.86 -28.93
N ASP A 384 -36.32 11.53 -27.93
CA ASP A 384 -35.06 12.24 -28.11
C ASP A 384 -33.88 11.28 -28.38
N ALA A 385 -33.99 10.03 -27.94
CA ALA A 385 -33.01 8.99 -28.20
C ALA A 385 -32.83 8.66 -29.67
N GLU A 386 -33.93 8.76 -30.48
CA GLU A 386 -33.89 8.41 -31.92
C GLU A 386 -32.92 9.32 -32.68
N GLY A 387 -32.96 10.63 -32.45
CA GLY A 387 -32.09 11.61 -33.10
C GLY A 387 -30.62 11.37 -32.71
N PHE A 388 -30.36 11.18 -31.43
CA PHE A 388 -29.00 10.86 -30.88
C PHE A 388 -28.44 9.59 -31.52
N ILE A 389 -29.24 8.50 -31.60
CA ILE A 389 -28.83 7.23 -32.20
C ILE A 389 -28.52 7.41 -33.67
N LYS A 390 -29.37 8.11 -34.43
CA LYS A 390 -29.19 8.35 -35.88
C LYS A 390 -27.87 9.08 -36.16
N LEU A 391 -27.54 10.13 -35.37
CA LEU A 391 -26.30 10.87 -35.55
C LEU A 391 -25.09 9.98 -35.24
N ASN A 392 -25.10 9.24 -34.13
CA ASN A 392 -24.01 8.32 -33.78
C ASN A 392 -23.86 7.17 -34.81
N ALA A 393 -24.95 6.75 -35.45
CA ALA A 393 -24.94 5.70 -36.44
C ALA A 393 -24.35 6.13 -37.82
N LEU A 394 -24.19 7.43 -38.11
CA LEU A 394 -23.67 7.91 -39.40
C LEU A 394 -22.35 7.23 -39.76
N ARG A 395 -21.36 7.32 -38.89
CA ARG A 395 -20.06 6.70 -39.12
C ARG A 395 -20.18 5.19 -39.34
N LEU A 396 -20.98 4.51 -38.52
CA LEU A 396 -21.13 3.06 -38.59
C LEU A 396 -21.77 2.61 -39.92
N ARG A 397 -22.74 3.39 -40.43
CA ARG A 397 -23.39 3.14 -41.73
C ARG A 397 -22.39 3.29 -42.88
N GLU A 398 -21.56 4.35 -42.87
CA GLU A 398 -20.55 4.53 -43.92
C GLU A 398 -19.46 3.44 -43.87
N LEU A 399 -19.01 3.04 -42.69
CA LEU A 399 -18.10 1.91 -42.58
C LEU A 399 -18.68 0.60 -43.09
N ALA A 400 -19.97 0.33 -42.80
CA ALA A 400 -20.65 -0.86 -43.29
C ALA A 400 -20.92 -0.85 -44.82
N ARG A 401 -21.11 0.32 -45.44
CA ARG A 401 -21.23 0.45 -46.90
C ARG A 401 -19.90 0.18 -47.59
N ARG A 402 -18.78 0.77 -47.08
CA ARG A 402 -17.45 0.56 -47.63
C ARG A 402 -17.03 -0.91 -47.64
N GLY A 403 -17.34 -1.69 -46.57
CA GLY A 403 -17.03 -3.11 -46.50
C GLY A 403 -17.93 -4.03 -47.37
N LYS A 404 -18.87 -3.46 -48.14
CA LYS A 404 -19.72 -4.21 -49.12
C LYS A 404 -19.35 -3.90 -50.58
N GLU A 405 -18.43 -2.95 -50.80
CA GLU A 405 -17.92 -2.57 -52.14
C GLU A 405 -16.63 -3.35 -52.50
N ASP A 406 -16.11 -4.16 -51.57
CA ASP A 406 -15.02 -5.15 -51.75
C ASP A 406 -15.64 -6.56 -51.88
#